data_5aeb057b675c24edfefeefea26ae5484
#
_entry.id   5aeb057b675c24edfefeefea26ae5484
#
_cell.length_a   1.000
_cell.length_b   1.000
_cell.length_c   1.000
_cell.angle_alpha   90.00
_cell.angle_beta   90.00
_cell.angle_gamma   90.00
#
_symmetry.space_group_name_H-M   'P 1'
#
loop_
_entity.id
_entity.type
_entity.pdbx_description
1 polymer ?
#
loop_
_entity_poly.entity_id
_entity_poly.type
_entity_poly.pdbx_seq_one_letter_code
_entity_poly.pdbx_strand_id
1 'polypeptide(L)'
;MKRLIYLIGALALCTTLTCFCVEKDPKKPIIIQPNGGEEEGGDTPNFKLGAVLPAWVKGQFDIHFVNTTAGECIFLIFPDGTQMLIDAAGSSVATGDVKSVTNTGIRSRWDPTTGVSRFNYGEFISRYIRKCQAWTGNDKLDYILLTHFHNDHFGGADGHPVSGKSSSYTQQSLPLILDNFEVGKLMDRGWPDYDYPFDMCTYADNAANCRNYVTAVKWHNANNGLKVERFVAGSKSQITLQQDAASYPTFTVRNLSVNGNIWTGNGEESKATFPELKDIKVADTKNIASTDNCPAENHNSCAAKFSYGAFDFFAGGDLQYNGFSTYSWKDIETPVAKVCGEVDVMKADHHGTIATNGYGERGLAWAMKYLKPKCWVVNSWTDQHPRQATYEGVTGYLSDMDVFITNTCSDMQKYNDFNRVKGSNGHIVVRVYDGGAKYYVVTVSDSDEKMTVKQIAGPYKSK
;
A
#
# COMPACT_ATOMS: atom_id res chain seq x y z
N MET A 1 -3.87 65.40 -45.10
CA MET A 1 -3.60 66.76 -44.58
C MET A 1 -3.68 66.67 -43.01
N LYS A 2 -2.54 66.86 -42.34
CA LYS A 2 -2.30 67.76 -41.19
C LYS A 2 -3.29 67.60 -40.04
N ARG A 3 -2.95 67.45 -38.77
CA ARG A 3 -1.78 67.71 -37.86
C ARG A 3 -2.11 67.01 -36.53
N LEU A 4 -1.34 66.26 -35.91
CA LEU A 4 -0.38 66.49 -34.81
C LEU A 4 -0.69 67.70 -33.89
N ILE A 5 -0.96 67.53 -32.61
CA ILE A 5 -0.49 68.32 -31.48
C ILE A 5 -0.55 67.54 -30.17
N TYR A 6 0.53 67.67 -29.40
CA TYR A 6 0.85 67.21 -28.03
C TYR A 6 0.04 67.91 -26.93
N LEU A 7 -0.12 67.27 -25.73
CA LEU A 7 0.31 67.81 -24.40
C LEU A 7 -0.09 66.81 -23.32
N ILE A 8 0.84 66.19 -22.63
CA ILE A 8 1.42 66.46 -21.27
C ILE A 8 0.39 66.64 -20.14
N GLY A 9 0.44 65.72 -19.18
CA GLY A 9 0.45 66.01 -17.76
C GLY A 9 -0.77 65.67 -16.93
N ALA A 10 -0.66 64.69 -16.09
CA ALA A 10 -0.76 64.80 -14.66
C ALA A 10 -0.91 63.44 -13.98
N LEU A 11 -0.01 63.14 -13.11
CA LEU A 11 -0.02 62.04 -12.16
C LEU A 11 -1.16 62.22 -11.17
N ALA A 12 -2.10 61.28 -11.12
CA ALA A 12 -3.01 61.15 -9.96
C ALA A 12 -2.96 59.72 -9.49
N LEU A 13 -2.33 59.52 -8.35
CA LEU A 13 -2.28 58.29 -7.59
C LEU A 13 -3.69 57.97 -7.07
N CYS A 14 -4.41 57.09 -7.68
CA CYS A 14 -5.66 56.56 -7.17
C CYS A 14 -5.43 55.14 -6.69
N THR A 15 -5.23 54.97 -5.38
CA THR A 15 -5.23 53.68 -4.68
C THR A 15 -6.65 53.13 -4.69
N THR A 16 -6.98 52.32 -5.66
CA THR A 16 -8.20 51.51 -5.60
C THR A 16 -7.92 50.28 -4.77
N LEU A 17 -8.47 50.27 -3.55
CA LEU A 17 -8.67 49.05 -2.78
C LEU A 17 -9.63 48.14 -3.58
N THR A 18 -9.09 47.20 -4.31
CA THR A 18 -9.88 46.09 -4.82
C THR A 18 -10.11 45.12 -3.69
N CYS A 19 -11.32 45.21 -3.11
CA CYS A 19 -11.82 44.15 -2.24
C CYS A 19 -12.02 42.90 -3.10
N PHE A 20 -11.07 41.94 -3.02
CA PHE A 20 -11.30 40.61 -3.56
C PHE A 20 -12.31 39.91 -2.64
N CYS A 21 -13.56 39.84 -3.06
CA CYS A 21 -14.47 38.83 -2.60
C CYS A 21 -13.94 37.48 -3.06
N VAL A 22 -13.28 36.76 -2.18
CA VAL A 22 -12.94 35.35 -2.40
C VAL A 22 -14.25 34.57 -2.29
N GLU A 23 -14.83 34.21 -3.41
CA GLU A 23 -15.88 33.20 -3.46
C GLU A 23 -15.30 31.93 -2.82
N LYS A 24 -15.87 31.49 -1.72
CA LYS A 24 -15.52 30.21 -1.09
C LYS A 24 -16.01 29.10 -2.00
N ASP A 25 -15.11 28.49 -2.74
CA ASP A 25 -15.38 27.23 -3.43
C ASP A 25 -15.60 26.14 -2.36
N PRO A 26 -16.81 25.58 -2.22
CA PRO A 26 -17.12 24.60 -1.17
C PRO A 26 -16.42 23.24 -1.38
N LYS A 27 -15.63 23.09 -2.44
CA LYS A 27 -14.93 21.83 -2.81
C LYS A 27 -13.43 21.84 -2.53
N LYS A 28 -12.87 22.89 -1.95
CA LYS A 28 -11.45 22.87 -1.56
C LYS A 28 -11.29 22.16 -0.22
N PRO A 29 -10.40 21.15 -0.12
CA PRO A 29 -10.09 20.52 1.16
C PRO A 29 -9.56 21.58 2.14
N ILE A 30 -10.01 21.50 3.38
CA ILE A 30 -9.53 22.37 4.47
C ILE A 30 -8.08 21.98 4.74
N ILE A 31 -7.16 22.85 4.41
CA ILE A 31 -5.75 22.70 4.74
C ILE A 31 -5.58 23.23 6.18
N ILE A 32 -5.42 22.33 7.13
CA ILE A 32 -5.04 22.71 8.49
C ILE A 32 -3.52 22.92 8.46
N GLN A 33 -3.09 24.19 8.43
CA GLN A 33 -1.69 24.51 8.66
C GLN A 33 -1.42 24.46 10.18
N PRO A 34 -0.34 23.83 10.63
CA PRO A 34 0.03 23.89 12.03
C PRO A 34 0.45 25.33 12.40
N ASN A 35 -0.25 25.92 13.37
CA ASN A 35 0.19 27.13 14.04
C ASN A 35 1.13 26.73 15.20
N GLY A 36 2.33 27.27 15.21
CA GLY A 36 3.18 27.27 16.41
C GLY A 36 4.59 26.75 16.15
N GLY A 37 5.58 27.60 16.35
CA GLY A 37 6.98 27.21 16.36
C GLY A 37 7.30 26.38 17.59
N GLU A 38 7.38 25.06 17.42
CA GLU A 38 8.15 24.17 18.28
C GLU A 38 9.55 24.07 17.69
N GLU A 39 10.58 24.00 18.51
CA GLU A 39 11.97 23.72 18.06
C GLU A 39 11.96 22.45 17.25
N GLU A 40 12.32 22.53 15.98
CA GLU A 40 12.39 21.38 15.07
C GLU A 40 13.49 20.45 15.57
N GLY A 41 13.14 19.26 16.04
CA GLY A 41 14.05 18.14 16.21
C GLY A 41 14.73 17.81 14.88
N GLY A 42 15.94 17.28 14.88
CA GLY A 42 16.74 17.06 13.67
C GLY A 42 16.10 16.17 12.59
N ASP A 43 15.05 15.40 12.92
CA ASP A 43 14.28 14.54 12.01
C ASP A 43 12.88 15.09 11.67
N THR A 44 12.51 16.28 12.16
CA THR A 44 11.18 16.88 11.90
C THR A 44 11.01 17.23 10.42
N PRO A 45 10.00 16.67 9.71
CA PRO A 45 9.84 16.91 8.29
C PRO A 45 9.24 18.28 8.01
N ASN A 46 9.80 19.01 7.05
CA ASN A 46 9.31 20.30 6.57
C ASN A 46 8.57 20.16 5.25
N PHE A 47 7.31 19.73 5.28
CA PHE A 47 6.47 19.61 4.10
C PHE A 47 5.93 20.96 3.64
N LYS A 48 5.94 21.19 2.29
CA LYS A 48 5.35 22.37 1.67
C LYS A 48 4.54 21.96 0.44
N LEU A 49 3.32 22.46 0.34
CA LEU A 49 2.46 22.24 -0.83
C LEU A 49 3.16 22.76 -2.10
N GLY A 50 3.13 21.95 -3.15
CA GLY A 50 3.75 22.27 -4.43
C GLY A 50 5.26 22.08 -4.48
N ALA A 51 5.92 21.82 -3.36
CA ALA A 51 7.34 21.47 -3.31
C ALA A 51 7.54 19.97 -3.51
N VAL A 52 8.78 19.58 -3.83
CA VAL A 52 9.18 18.16 -3.84
C VAL A 52 9.13 17.61 -2.42
N LEU A 53 8.70 16.36 -2.27
CA LEU A 53 8.72 15.63 -0.99
C LEU A 53 10.15 15.70 -0.42
N PRO A 54 10.35 16.19 0.81
CA PRO A 54 11.66 16.18 1.44
C PRO A 54 12.26 14.77 1.49
N ALA A 55 13.58 14.68 1.28
CA ALA A 55 14.29 13.41 1.43
C ALA A 55 14.05 12.81 2.83
N TRP A 56 13.97 11.48 2.89
CA TRP A 56 14.02 10.78 4.16
C TRP A 56 15.36 11.02 4.85
N VAL A 57 15.35 11.09 6.16
CA VAL A 57 16.54 11.17 7.00
C VAL A 57 16.50 10.10 8.10
N LYS A 58 17.67 9.70 8.60
CA LYS A 58 17.78 8.71 9.70
C LYS A 58 16.92 9.11 10.89
N GLY A 59 16.21 8.15 11.45
CA GLY A 59 15.25 8.36 12.53
C GLY A 59 13.80 8.47 12.05
N GLN A 60 13.57 8.76 10.77
CA GLN A 60 12.23 8.72 10.19
C GLN A 60 11.87 7.29 9.73
N PHE A 61 10.60 6.92 9.88
CA PHE A 61 10.04 5.71 9.30
C PHE A 61 9.04 6.11 8.22
N ASP A 62 9.33 5.77 6.97
CA ASP A 62 8.46 6.07 5.84
C ASP A 62 7.69 4.84 5.38
N ILE A 63 6.40 5.06 5.06
CA ILE A 63 5.51 4.07 4.45
C ILE A 63 4.91 4.70 3.21
N HIS A 64 5.31 4.24 2.04
CA HIS A 64 4.86 4.75 0.76
C HIS A 64 3.85 3.80 0.12
N PHE A 65 2.58 4.16 0.09
CA PHE A 65 1.56 3.49 -0.71
C PHE A 65 1.66 4.02 -2.14
N VAL A 66 2.33 3.26 -2.99
CA VAL A 66 2.62 3.67 -4.35
C VAL A 66 1.40 3.45 -5.23
N ASN A 67 0.87 4.52 -5.81
CA ASN A 67 -0.24 4.40 -6.75
C ASN A 67 0.24 3.78 -8.07
N THR A 68 -0.03 2.51 -8.27
CA THR A 68 0.30 1.73 -9.47
C THR A 68 -0.90 1.55 -10.39
N THR A 69 -1.94 2.34 -10.25
CA THR A 69 -3.25 2.23 -10.86
C THR A 69 -4.02 1.04 -10.28
N ALA A 70 -3.99 -0.14 -10.88
CA ALA A 70 -4.65 -1.34 -10.38
C ALA A 70 -3.61 -2.32 -9.83
N GLY A 71 -3.43 -2.31 -8.53
CA GLY A 71 -2.51 -3.18 -7.82
C GLY A 71 -2.00 -2.57 -6.52
N GLU A 72 -1.38 -3.39 -5.72
CA GLU A 72 -0.78 -3.01 -4.45
C GLU A 72 0.74 -2.94 -4.54
N CYS A 73 1.28 -1.88 -3.97
CA CYS A 73 2.71 -1.69 -3.82
C CYS A 73 2.94 -0.77 -2.62
N ILE A 74 3.58 -1.29 -1.58
CA ILE A 74 3.94 -0.50 -0.40
C ILE A 74 5.46 -0.58 -0.22
N PHE A 75 6.13 0.55 -0.29
CA PHE A 75 7.57 0.64 -0.06
C PHE A 75 7.84 1.31 1.29
N LEU A 76 8.69 0.69 2.11
CA LEU A 76 9.01 1.15 3.45
C LEU A 76 10.50 1.46 3.56
N ILE A 77 10.81 2.55 4.28
CA ILE A 77 12.17 2.88 4.72
C ILE A 77 12.14 2.94 6.25
N PHE A 78 12.80 1.98 6.89
CA PHE A 78 12.87 1.90 8.35
C PHE A 78 13.78 2.97 8.93
N PRO A 79 13.74 3.24 10.25
CA PRO A 79 14.47 4.36 10.85
C PRO A 79 15.98 4.35 10.64
N ASP A 80 16.57 3.19 10.39
CA ASP A 80 18.01 3.02 10.13
C ASP A 80 18.38 3.05 8.63
N GLY A 81 17.40 3.11 7.73
CA GLY A 81 17.59 3.04 6.28
C GLY A 81 17.44 1.63 5.69
N THR A 82 17.05 0.63 6.48
CA THR A 82 16.61 -0.69 5.98
C THR A 82 15.40 -0.51 5.09
N GLN A 83 15.35 -1.22 3.97
CA GLN A 83 14.30 -1.06 2.96
C GLN A 83 13.48 -2.34 2.79
N MET A 84 12.18 -2.18 2.70
CA MET A 84 11.25 -3.28 2.49
C MET A 84 10.20 -2.94 1.44
N LEU A 85 9.89 -3.90 0.58
CA LEU A 85 8.78 -3.84 -0.35
C LEU A 85 7.72 -4.86 0.06
N ILE A 86 6.47 -4.41 0.20
CA ILE A 86 5.31 -5.29 0.39
C ILE A 86 4.48 -5.21 -0.89
N ASP A 87 4.35 -6.33 -1.56
CA ASP A 87 3.71 -6.48 -2.86
C ASP A 87 4.31 -5.55 -3.94
N ALA A 88 4.15 -5.91 -5.18
CA ALA A 88 4.70 -5.14 -6.29
C ALA A 88 3.87 -5.37 -7.55
N ALA A 89 2.64 -4.94 -7.52
CA ALA A 89 1.73 -5.10 -8.63
C ALA A 89 1.27 -3.77 -9.22
N GLY A 90 0.84 -3.84 -10.44
CA GLY A 90 0.17 -2.78 -11.16
C GLY A 90 -0.36 -3.31 -12.48
N SER A 91 -1.46 -2.77 -12.92
CA SER A 91 -1.98 -3.03 -14.25
C SER A 91 -2.74 -1.82 -14.78
N SER A 92 -2.94 -1.79 -16.10
CA SER A 92 -3.89 -0.86 -16.70
C SER A 92 -5.29 -1.27 -16.27
N VAL A 93 -6.10 -0.29 -15.91
CA VAL A 93 -7.49 -0.55 -15.61
C VAL A 93 -8.22 -0.81 -16.94
N ALA A 94 -8.98 -1.90 -17.02
CA ALA A 94 -9.85 -2.15 -18.15
C ALA A 94 -10.83 -0.98 -18.30
N THR A 95 -10.92 -0.42 -19.53
CA THR A 95 -11.88 0.63 -19.86
C THR A 95 -13.29 0.10 -19.68
N GLY A 96 -13.94 0.39 -18.59
CA GLY A 96 -15.30 -0.07 -18.29
C GLY A 96 -15.61 -0.15 -16.80
N ASP A 97 -14.63 -0.58 -16.00
CA ASP A 97 -14.82 -0.76 -14.56
C ASP A 97 -14.46 0.48 -13.74
N VAL A 98 -13.77 1.46 -14.35
CA VAL A 98 -13.26 2.63 -13.67
C VAL A 98 -13.86 3.90 -14.23
N LYS A 99 -14.67 4.54 -13.44
CA LYS A 99 -15.36 5.77 -13.86
C LYS A 99 -14.48 7.02 -13.85
N SER A 100 -13.31 7.01 -13.24
CA SER A 100 -12.28 8.06 -13.37
C SER A 100 -11.00 7.75 -12.61
N VAL A 101 -10.13 6.90 -13.11
CA VAL A 101 -8.75 6.86 -12.62
C VAL A 101 -7.96 7.92 -13.39
N THR A 102 -7.54 8.95 -12.68
CA THR A 102 -6.66 9.97 -13.21
C THR A 102 -5.21 9.48 -13.13
N ASN A 103 -4.43 9.67 -14.22
CA ASN A 103 -2.98 9.50 -14.28
C ASN A 103 -2.43 8.10 -14.54
N THR A 104 -2.66 7.61 -15.75
CA THR A 104 -1.93 6.44 -16.27
C THR A 104 -0.66 6.82 -17.06
N GLY A 105 -0.45 8.10 -17.34
CA GLY A 105 0.54 8.55 -18.35
C GLY A 105 2.00 8.23 -18.05
N ILE A 106 2.43 8.32 -16.79
CA ILE A 106 3.84 8.06 -16.42
C ILE A 106 4.16 6.57 -16.27
N ARG A 107 3.14 5.71 -16.21
CA ARG A 107 3.32 4.26 -16.05
C ARG A 107 3.53 3.57 -17.39
N SER A 108 3.18 4.23 -18.49
CA SER A 108 3.47 3.75 -19.83
C SER A 108 4.86 4.20 -20.25
N ARG A 109 5.69 3.26 -20.68
CA ARG A 109 6.98 3.55 -21.28
C ARG A 109 6.88 3.40 -22.79
N TRP A 110 7.22 4.45 -23.50
CA TRP A 110 7.43 4.40 -24.94
C TRP A 110 8.74 3.67 -25.22
N ASP A 111 8.69 2.58 -25.96
CA ASP A 111 9.88 1.91 -26.48
C ASP A 111 10.22 2.54 -27.84
N PRO A 112 11.31 3.32 -27.96
CA PRO A 112 11.67 4.00 -29.19
C PRO A 112 12.09 3.03 -30.29
N THR A 113 12.46 1.77 -29.95
CA THR A 113 12.90 0.76 -30.92
C THR A 113 11.72 0.10 -31.60
N THR A 114 10.66 -0.19 -30.84
CA THR A 114 9.49 -0.91 -31.37
C THR A 114 8.32 0.01 -31.69
N GLY A 115 8.36 1.25 -31.22
CA GLY A 115 7.25 2.18 -31.36
C GLY A 115 6.01 1.79 -30.54
N VAL A 116 6.14 0.82 -29.61
CA VAL A 116 5.06 0.30 -28.79
C VAL A 116 5.14 0.88 -27.40
N SER A 117 4.00 1.31 -26.87
CA SER A 117 3.88 1.70 -25.46
C SER A 117 3.92 0.43 -24.60
N ARG A 118 4.95 0.29 -23.78
CA ARG A 118 5.08 -0.80 -22.82
C ARG A 118 4.55 -0.38 -21.47
N PHE A 119 3.53 -1.07 -21.02
CA PHE A 119 3.04 -0.94 -19.64
C PHE A 119 3.74 -1.98 -18.78
N ASN A 120 4.93 -1.65 -18.27
CA ASN A 120 5.58 -2.49 -17.26
C ASN A 120 5.60 -1.75 -15.92
N TYR A 121 4.69 -2.14 -15.05
CA TYR A 121 4.56 -1.51 -13.74
C TYR A 121 5.76 -1.79 -12.83
N GLY A 122 6.44 -2.91 -13.01
CA GLY A 122 7.70 -3.20 -12.33
C GLY A 122 8.80 -2.19 -12.66
N GLU A 123 8.86 -1.64 -13.89
CA GLU A 123 9.77 -0.55 -14.22
C GLU A 123 9.42 0.75 -13.49
N PHE A 124 8.14 1.09 -13.45
CA PHE A 124 7.68 2.27 -12.71
C PHE A 124 8.00 2.14 -11.22
N ILE A 125 7.68 1.00 -10.61
CA ILE A 125 7.99 0.70 -9.21
C ILE A 125 9.51 0.77 -8.99
N SER A 126 10.32 0.21 -9.88
CA SER A 126 11.79 0.26 -9.79
C SER A 126 12.32 1.70 -9.79
N ARG A 127 11.79 2.57 -10.67
CA ARG A 127 12.19 3.99 -10.69
C ARG A 127 11.79 4.72 -9.41
N TYR A 128 10.60 4.43 -8.88
CA TYR A 128 10.14 4.99 -7.62
C TYR A 128 11.07 4.59 -6.46
N ILE A 129 11.38 3.31 -6.33
CA ILE A 129 12.28 2.78 -5.30
C ILE A 129 13.67 3.40 -5.42
N ARG A 130 14.27 3.43 -6.63
CA ARG A 130 15.61 4.02 -6.84
C ARG A 130 15.67 5.49 -6.42
N LYS A 131 14.59 6.22 -6.62
CA LYS A 131 14.50 7.61 -6.18
C LYS A 131 14.56 7.73 -4.66
N CYS A 132 13.86 6.86 -3.94
CA CYS A 132 13.91 6.82 -2.49
C CYS A 132 15.26 6.28 -1.98
N GLN A 133 15.87 5.33 -2.68
CA GLN A 133 17.21 4.81 -2.37
C GLN A 133 18.28 5.90 -2.38
N ALA A 134 18.15 6.88 -3.26
CA ALA A 134 19.06 8.02 -3.27
C ALA A 134 19.06 8.81 -1.95
N TRP A 135 18.01 8.71 -1.13
CA TRP A 135 17.96 9.35 0.20
C TRP A 135 18.71 8.56 1.27
N THR A 136 18.67 7.23 1.18
CA THR A 136 19.25 6.33 2.18
C THR A 136 20.73 6.02 1.92
N GLY A 137 21.16 6.11 0.66
CA GLY A 137 22.46 5.62 0.22
C GLY A 137 22.57 4.07 0.21
N ASN A 138 21.46 3.36 0.42
CA ASN A 138 21.35 1.91 0.34
C ASN A 138 20.64 1.55 -0.96
N ASP A 139 21.32 0.88 -1.89
CA ASP A 139 20.81 0.49 -3.21
C ASP A 139 20.22 -0.95 -3.24
N LYS A 140 20.21 -1.60 -2.07
CA LYS A 140 19.66 -2.94 -1.88
C LYS A 140 18.24 -2.88 -1.33
N LEU A 141 17.38 -3.76 -1.80
CA LEU A 141 16.14 -4.10 -1.11
C LEU A 141 16.44 -5.17 -0.05
N ASP A 142 16.44 -4.78 1.23
CA ASP A 142 16.72 -5.73 2.31
C ASP A 142 15.65 -6.81 2.39
N TYR A 143 14.38 -6.43 2.16
CA TYR A 143 13.24 -7.34 2.23
C TYR A 143 12.24 -7.14 1.10
N ILE A 144 11.66 -8.26 0.66
CA ILE A 144 10.40 -8.29 -0.08
C ILE A 144 9.43 -9.22 0.67
N LEU A 145 8.20 -8.78 0.86
CA LEU A 145 7.09 -9.60 1.31
C LEU A 145 6.03 -9.64 0.21
N LEU A 146 5.75 -10.83 -0.31
CA LEU A 146 4.53 -11.06 -1.09
C LEU A 146 3.45 -11.56 -0.14
N THR A 147 2.36 -10.81 -0.01
CA THR A 147 1.31 -11.11 0.95
C THR A 147 0.52 -12.36 0.56
N HIS A 148 0.15 -12.47 -0.72
CA HIS A 148 -0.57 -13.62 -1.27
C HIS A 148 -0.47 -13.66 -2.81
N PHE A 149 -1.04 -14.68 -3.46
CA PHE A 149 -0.80 -14.96 -4.87
C PHE A 149 -1.94 -14.47 -5.79
N HIS A 150 -2.38 -13.23 -5.64
CA HIS A 150 -3.23 -12.55 -6.62
C HIS A 150 -2.43 -11.64 -7.56
N ASN A 151 -2.94 -11.44 -8.77
CA ASN A 151 -2.26 -10.64 -9.80
C ASN A 151 -2.06 -9.18 -9.41
N ASP A 152 -2.94 -8.64 -8.62
CA ASP A 152 -2.87 -7.27 -8.09
C ASP A 152 -1.91 -7.12 -6.90
N HIS A 153 -1.18 -8.20 -6.53
CA HIS A 153 -0.13 -8.21 -5.50
C HIS A 153 1.26 -8.59 -6.04
N PHE A 154 1.38 -9.56 -6.96
CA PHE A 154 2.68 -9.90 -7.56
C PHE A 154 2.83 -9.48 -9.03
N GLY A 155 1.76 -8.99 -9.63
CA GLY A 155 1.69 -8.59 -11.02
C GLY A 155 1.24 -9.70 -11.96
N GLY A 156 0.32 -9.37 -12.86
CA GLY A 156 -0.13 -10.23 -13.95
C GLY A 156 0.78 -10.12 -15.18
N ALA A 157 0.50 -10.94 -16.18
CA ALA A 157 1.13 -10.82 -17.49
C ALA A 157 0.80 -9.46 -18.10
N ASP A 158 1.82 -8.71 -18.50
CA ASP A 158 1.61 -7.60 -19.41
C ASP A 158 1.49 -8.11 -20.85
N GLY A 159 0.90 -7.33 -21.73
CA GLY A 159 0.67 -7.75 -23.13
C GLY A 159 1.95 -7.96 -23.95
N HIS A 160 3.13 -7.71 -23.37
CA HIS A 160 4.42 -7.79 -24.05
C HIS A 160 5.47 -8.45 -23.15
N PRO A 161 5.40 -9.78 -22.98
CA PRO A 161 6.32 -10.51 -22.12
C PRO A 161 7.76 -10.36 -22.61
N VAL A 162 8.66 -9.98 -21.71
CA VAL A 162 10.09 -9.96 -21.91
C VAL A 162 10.71 -11.05 -21.06
N SER A 163 11.70 -11.77 -21.60
CA SER A 163 12.44 -12.73 -20.80
C SER A 163 13.14 -12.04 -19.64
N GLY A 164 13.15 -12.68 -18.48
CA GLY A 164 13.93 -12.27 -17.34
C GLY A 164 15.43 -12.48 -17.56
N LYS A 165 16.22 -12.41 -16.49
CA LYS A 165 17.64 -12.82 -16.50
C LYS A 165 17.83 -14.26 -16.97
N SER A 166 16.78 -15.04 -16.98
CA SER A 166 16.69 -16.36 -17.58
C SER A 166 15.51 -16.42 -18.55
N SER A 167 15.64 -17.20 -19.62
CA SER A 167 14.52 -17.50 -20.52
C SER A 167 13.43 -18.38 -19.91
N SER A 168 13.63 -18.85 -18.67
CA SER A 168 12.65 -19.69 -17.98
C SER A 168 11.47 -18.93 -17.39
N TYR A 169 11.56 -17.61 -17.25
CA TYR A 169 10.49 -16.74 -16.74
C TYR A 169 10.44 -15.41 -17.50
N THR A 170 9.35 -14.69 -17.33
CA THR A 170 9.15 -13.37 -17.93
C THR A 170 9.15 -12.28 -16.88
N GLN A 171 9.56 -11.08 -17.29
CA GLN A 171 9.57 -9.87 -16.48
C GLN A 171 8.13 -9.35 -16.32
N GLN A 172 7.39 -9.94 -15.40
CA GLN A 172 6.17 -9.36 -14.83
C GLN A 172 6.57 -8.48 -13.63
N SER A 173 5.66 -7.73 -13.03
CA SER A 173 6.00 -6.74 -12.00
C SER A 173 7.03 -7.23 -10.96
N LEU A 174 6.70 -8.19 -10.09
CA LEU A 174 7.63 -8.65 -9.05
C LEU A 174 8.86 -9.39 -9.60
N PRO A 175 8.77 -10.30 -10.59
CA PRO A 175 9.95 -10.84 -11.26
C PRO A 175 10.90 -9.78 -11.83
N LEU A 176 10.40 -8.67 -12.35
CA LEU A 176 11.23 -7.56 -12.81
C LEU A 176 11.95 -6.84 -11.65
N ILE A 177 11.29 -6.70 -10.50
CA ILE A 177 11.94 -6.16 -9.30
C ILE A 177 13.12 -7.04 -8.89
N LEU A 178 12.95 -8.37 -8.92
CA LEU A 178 14.05 -9.32 -8.66
C LEU A 178 15.20 -9.20 -9.66
N ASP A 179 14.89 -8.88 -10.92
CA ASP A 179 15.91 -8.60 -11.94
C ASP A 179 16.65 -7.29 -11.71
N ASN A 180 15.98 -6.28 -11.22
CA ASN A 180 16.49 -4.92 -11.14
C ASN A 180 17.26 -4.61 -9.85
N PHE A 181 17.02 -5.37 -8.77
CA PHE A 181 17.60 -5.08 -7.46
C PHE A 181 18.36 -6.30 -6.90
N GLU A 182 19.40 -6.01 -6.12
CA GLU A 182 19.86 -6.96 -5.13
C GLU A 182 18.84 -7.04 -4.01
N VAL A 183 18.31 -8.24 -3.75
CA VAL A 183 17.31 -8.48 -2.71
C VAL A 183 17.92 -9.34 -1.61
N GLY A 184 17.86 -8.87 -0.37
CA GLY A 184 18.40 -9.61 0.78
C GLY A 184 17.59 -10.85 1.10
N LYS A 185 16.29 -10.67 1.32
CA LYS A 185 15.37 -11.76 1.67
C LYS A 185 14.00 -11.50 1.03
N LEU A 186 13.45 -12.53 0.42
CA LEU A 186 12.05 -12.56 0.02
C LEU A 186 11.28 -13.51 0.94
N MET A 187 10.13 -13.07 1.37
CA MET A 187 9.18 -13.88 2.13
C MET A 187 7.86 -13.96 1.40
N ASP A 188 7.29 -15.15 1.36
CA ASP A 188 5.92 -15.38 0.90
C ASP A 188 5.24 -16.49 1.73
N ARG A 189 3.99 -16.77 1.43
CA ARG A 189 3.21 -17.77 2.15
C ARG A 189 3.45 -19.21 1.70
N GLY A 190 4.10 -19.44 0.55
CA GLY A 190 4.15 -20.73 -0.15
C GLY A 190 5.50 -21.44 -0.17
N TRP A 191 6.61 -20.73 0.00
CA TRP A 191 7.95 -21.31 -0.09
C TRP A 191 8.14 -22.51 0.85
N PRO A 192 8.85 -23.60 0.40
CA PRO A 192 9.42 -23.83 -0.93
C PRO A 192 8.47 -24.57 -1.90
N ASP A 193 7.36 -25.09 -1.42
CA ASP A 193 6.57 -26.11 -2.11
C ASP A 193 5.43 -25.52 -2.94
N TYR A 194 4.78 -24.43 -2.46
CA TYR A 194 3.65 -23.72 -3.10
C TYR A 194 2.42 -24.63 -3.30
N ASP A 195 2.18 -25.53 -2.35
CA ASP A 195 1.16 -26.59 -2.41
C ASP A 195 0.04 -26.43 -1.38
N TYR A 196 -0.02 -25.31 -0.66
CA TYR A 196 -1.07 -25.07 0.34
C TYR A 196 -2.09 -24.00 -0.13
N PRO A 197 -3.40 -24.24 0.00
CA PRO A 197 -4.09 -25.49 0.40
C PRO A 197 -4.11 -26.52 -0.74
N PHE A 198 -3.58 -26.22 -1.89
CA PHE A 198 -3.44 -27.02 -3.09
C PHE A 198 -2.24 -26.52 -3.93
N ASP A 199 -1.84 -27.26 -4.95
CA ASP A 199 -0.79 -26.81 -5.87
C ASP A 199 -1.21 -25.53 -6.60
N MET A 200 -0.64 -24.41 -6.16
CA MET A 200 -0.94 -23.07 -6.67
C MET A 200 -0.54 -22.91 -8.14
N CYS A 201 0.50 -23.58 -8.56
CA CYS A 201 0.99 -23.52 -9.94
C CYS A 201 0.10 -24.27 -10.94
N THR A 202 -0.78 -25.12 -10.45
CA THR A 202 -1.67 -25.94 -11.29
C THR A 202 -3.12 -25.50 -11.18
N TYR A 203 -3.61 -25.21 -9.99
CA TYR A 203 -5.03 -25.08 -9.71
C TYR A 203 -5.50 -23.67 -9.37
N ALA A 204 -4.61 -22.70 -9.13
CA ALA A 204 -5.03 -21.32 -8.89
C ALA A 204 -5.65 -20.71 -10.15
N ASP A 205 -6.58 -19.78 -9.98
CA ASP A 205 -7.21 -19.06 -11.10
C ASP A 205 -6.18 -18.36 -12.00
N ASN A 206 -5.06 -17.94 -11.40
CA ASN A 206 -3.91 -17.30 -12.05
C ASN A 206 -2.67 -18.20 -12.11
N ALA A 207 -2.86 -19.51 -12.21
CA ALA A 207 -1.77 -20.53 -12.14
C ALA A 207 -0.57 -20.23 -13.07
N ALA A 208 -0.81 -19.69 -14.26
CA ALA A 208 0.27 -19.32 -15.18
C ALA A 208 1.18 -18.23 -14.61
N ASN A 209 0.61 -17.20 -13.97
CA ASN A 209 1.36 -16.13 -13.33
C ASN A 209 2.05 -16.62 -12.07
N CYS A 210 1.40 -17.48 -11.29
CA CYS A 210 2.03 -18.16 -10.15
C CYS A 210 3.27 -18.98 -10.60
N ARG A 211 3.16 -19.78 -11.65
CA ARG A 211 4.32 -20.52 -12.20
C ARG A 211 5.46 -19.60 -12.60
N ASN A 212 5.13 -18.47 -13.25
CA ASN A 212 6.13 -17.48 -13.65
C ASN A 212 6.87 -16.90 -12.44
N TYR A 213 6.11 -16.46 -11.42
CA TYR A 213 6.64 -15.96 -10.16
C TYR A 213 7.52 -16.99 -9.46
N VAL A 214 7.02 -18.21 -9.25
CA VAL A 214 7.74 -19.30 -8.58
C VAL A 214 9.02 -19.65 -9.34
N THR A 215 8.98 -19.65 -10.68
CA THR A 215 10.16 -19.91 -11.50
C THR A 215 11.20 -18.81 -11.32
N ALA A 216 10.79 -17.54 -11.33
CA ALA A 216 11.69 -16.41 -11.09
C ALA A 216 12.34 -16.49 -9.70
N VAL A 217 11.53 -16.71 -8.65
CA VAL A 217 12.01 -16.81 -7.26
C VAL A 217 13.01 -17.96 -7.11
N LYS A 218 12.69 -19.16 -7.61
CA LYS A 218 13.59 -20.33 -7.57
C LYS A 218 14.88 -20.08 -8.35
N TRP A 219 14.78 -19.41 -9.50
CA TRP A 219 15.97 -19.07 -10.29
C TRP A 219 16.88 -18.07 -9.53
N HIS A 220 16.32 -17.00 -8.98
CA HIS A 220 17.09 -16.02 -8.21
C HIS A 220 17.68 -16.61 -6.92
N ASN A 221 16.95 -17.51 -6.26
CA ASN A 221 17.47 -18.23 -5.10
C ASN A 221 18.70 -19.09 -5.47
N ALA A 222 18.63 -19.79 -6.61
CA ALA A 222 19.71 -20.67 -7.05
C ALA A 222 20.92 -19.93 -7.67
N ASN A 223 20.71 -18.78 -8.31
CA ASN A 223 21.71 -18.15 -9.17
C ASN A 223 22.13 -16.73 -8.72
N ASN A 224 21.31 -16.05 -7.92
CA ASN A 224 21.53 -14.63 -7.57
C ASN A 224 21.65 -14.38 -6.05
N GLY A 225 21.78 -15.43 -5.25
CA GLY A 225 21.95 -15.32 -3.80
C GLY A 225 20.70 -14.82 -3.04
N LEU A 226 19.54 -14.78 -3.68
CA LEU A 226 18.28 -14.42 -3.03
C LEU A 226 17.98 -15.43 -1.91
N LYS A 227 17.84 -14.95 -0.69
CA LYS A 227 17.32 -15.78 0.40
C LYS A 227 15.81 -15.79 0.34
N VAL A 228 15.19 -16.96 0.40
CA VAL A 228 13.73 -17.09 0.39
C VAL A 228 13.29 -17.84 1.62
N GLU A 229 12.28 -17.33 2.32
CA GLU A 229 11.71 -17.96 3.49
C GLU A 229 10.19 -17.99 3.39
N ARG A 230 9.55 -19.02 3.95
CA ARG A 230 8.12 -18.96 4.22
C ARG A 230 7.88 -17.96 5.34
N PHE A 231 6.88 -17.10 5.18
CA PHE A 231 6.46 -16.19 6.24
C PHE A 231 5.91 -16.99 7.44
N VAL A 232 6.32 -16.64 8.65
CA VAL A 232 5.97 -17.38 9.87
C VAL A 232 5.17 -16.50 10.81
N ALA A 233 3.92 -16.88 11.07
CA ALA A 233 3.06 -16.19 12.04
C ALA A 233 3.70 -16.25 13.45
N GLY A 234 3.67 -15.13 14.16
CA GLY A 234 4.26 -14.98 15.49
C GLY A 234 5.73 -14.53 15.48
N SER A 235 6.46 -14.63 14.38
CA SER A 235 7.88 -14.25 14.34
C SER A 235 8.10 -12.75 14.59
N LYS A 236 9.16 -12.43 15.34
CA LYS A 236 9.75 -11.09 15.50
C LYS A 236 11.13 -10.98 14.86
N SER A 237 11.66 -12.07 14.37
CA SER A 237 13.04 -12.19 13.92
C SER A 237 13.18 -12.27 12.39
N GLN A 238 12.10 -12.52 11.66
CA GLN A 238 12.16 -12.59 10.20
C GLN A 238 12.42 -11.24 9.53
N ILE A 239 11.91 -10.15 10.11
CA ILE A 239 12.08 -8.79 9.61
C ILE A 239 12.68 -7.94 10.74
N THR A 240 13.91 -7.48 10.54
CA THR A 240 14.66 -6.69 11.53
C THR A 240 15.42 -5.57 10.83
N LEU A 241 15.87 -4.59 11.57
CA LEU A 241 16.76 -3.56 11.07
C LEU A 241 18.09 -4.18 10.58
N GLN A 242 18.60 -3.73 9.45
CA GLN A 242 19.77 -4.31 8.77
C GLN A 242 20.99 -3.37 8.75
N GLN A 243 20.77 -2.07 9.05
CA GLN A 243 21.84 -1.06 8.93
C GLN A 243 22.36 -0.64 10.31
N ASP A 244 21.48 -0.25 11.25
CA ASP A 244 21.85 0.25 12.57
C ASP A 244 20.77 -0.05 13.62
N ALA A 245 20.54 -1.32 13.91
CA ALA A 245 19.52 -1.76 14.85
C ALA A 245 19.73 -1.21 16.28
N ALA A 246 20.99 -0.98 16.67
CA ALA A 246 21.32 -0.53 18.01
C ALA A 246 20.81 0.89 18.32
N SER A 247 20.74 1.75 17.31
CA SER A 247 20.25 3.13 17.44
C SER A 247 18.73 3.22 17.50
N TYR A 248 18.02 2.18 17.09
CA TYR A 248 16.54 2.19 17.00
C TYR A 248 15.90 0.97 17.70
N PRO A 249 16.16 0.76 19.01
CA PRO A 249 15.72 -0.43 19.74
C PRO A 249 14.19 -0.55 19.90
N THR A 250 13.47 0.55 19.66
CA THR A 250 12.00 0.58 19.72
C THR A 250 11.34 0.21 18.40
N PHE A 251 12.10 0.03 17.31
CA PHE A 251 11.54 -0.46 16.05
C PHE A 251 11.47 -1.99 16.07
N THR A 252 10.29 -2.53 15.79
CA THR A 252 10.06 -3.98 15.71
C THR A 252 9.01 -4.31 14.66
N VAL A 253 9.11 -5.52 14.09
CA VAL A 253 8.07 -6.07 13.22
C VAL A 253 7.55 -7.36 13.82
N ARG A 254 6.24 -7.49 13.92
CA ARG A 254 5.55 -8.71 14.34
C ARG A 254 4.76 -9.29 13.19
N ASN A 255 5.08 -10.50 12.80
CA ASN A 255 4.27 -11.28 11.88
C ASN A 255 3.00 -11.74 12.61
N LEU A 256 1.83 -11.41 12.06
CA LEU A 256 0.56 -11.66 12.74
C LEU A 256 -0.13 -12.93 12.25
N SER A 257 -0.20 -13.12 10.92
CA SER A 257 -0.89 -14.27 10.34
C SER A 257 -0.33 -14.68 8.99
N VAL A 258 -0.51 -15.96 8.65
CA VAL A 258 -0.30 -16.54 7.32
C VAL A 258 -1.00 -17.90 7.24
N ASN A 259 -1.66 -18.21 6.11
CA ASN A 259 -2.29 -19.52 5.86
C ASN A 259 -3.19 -19.99 7.03
N GLY A 260 -3.96 -19.08 7.63
CA GLY A 260 -4.82 -19.36 8.77
C GLY A 260 -4.11 -19.60 10.11
N ASN A 261 -2.77 -19.54 10.13
CA ASN A 261 -2.04 -19.50 11.40
C ASN A 261 -2.00 -18.07 11.92
N ILE A 262 -2.40 -17.84 13.14
CA ILE A 262 -2.46 -16.51 13.77
C ILE A 262 -1.59 -16.52 15.01
N TRP A 263 -0.81 -15.45 15.20
CA TRP A 263 -0.07 -15.20 16.45
C TRP A 263 -1.03 -15.24 17.65
N THR A 264 -0.61 -15.88 18.75
CA THR A 264 -1.46 -16.04 19.95
C THR A 264 -1.48 -14.82 20.87
N GLY A 265 -0.62 -13.81 20.59
CA GLY A 265 -0.37 -12.71 21.53
C GLY A 265 0.75 -13.02 22.52
N ASN A 266 1.30 -14.24 22.54
CA ASN A 266 2.32 -14.69 23.48
C ASN A 266 3.59 -15.15 22.74
N GLY A 267 4.75 -14.63 23.11
CA GLY A 267 6.04 -14.99 22.53
C GLY A 267 6.03 -14.94 20.99
N GLU A 268 6.45 -16.02 20.36
CA GLU A 268 6.36 -16.25 18.91
C GLU A 268 5.38 -17.40 18.56
N GLU A 269 4.51 -17.75 19.49
CA GLU A 269 3.54 -18.84 19.29
C GLU A 269 2.45 -18.43 18.30
N SER A 270 2.04 -19.37 17.46
CA SER A 270 0.90 -19.22 16.55
C SER A 270 -0.07 -20.39 16.67
N LYS A 271 -1.32 -20.15 16.30
CA LYS A 271 -2.38 -21.16 16.33
C LYS A 271 -3.07 -21.23 14.98
N ALA A 272 -3.25 -22.43 14.46
CA ALA A 272 -4.06 -22.70 13.28
C ALA A 272 -5.54 -22.44 13.57
N THR A 273 -6.21 -21.74 12.66
CA THR A 273 -7.65 -21.45 12.72
C THR A 273 -8.42 -22.13 11.58
N PHE A 274 -7.73 -22.50 10.50
CA PHE A 274 -8.33 -23.22 9.39
C PHE A 274 -8.47 -24.71 9.72
N PRO A 275 -9.45 -25.41 9.10
CA PRO A 275 -9.55 -26.86 9.15
C PRO A 275 -8.26 -27.54 8.66
N GLU A 276 -7.99 -28.75 9.11
CA GLU A 276 -6.90 -29.55 8.56
C GLU A 276 -7.14 -29.85 7.06
N LEU A 277 -6.08 -29.94 6.27
CA LEU A 277 -6.17 -30.17 4.81
C LEU A 277 -7.02 -31.39 4.45
N LYS A 278 -6.98 -32.47 5.24
CA LYS A 278 -7.81 -33.67 5.05
C LYS A 278 -9.33 -33.39 5.13
N ASP A 279 -9.71 -32.32 5.81
CA ASP A 279 -11.09 -31.89 6.00
C ASP A 279 -11.52 -30.82 5.00
N ILE A 280 -10.55 -30.28 4.24
CA ILE A 280 -10.80 -29.34 3.14
C ILE A 280 -11.06 -30.15 1.88
N LYS A 281 -12.31 -30.13 1.41
CA LYS A 281 -12.65 -30.75 0.13
C LYS A 281 -12.19 -29.84 -1.01
N VAL A 282 -10.99 -30.06 -1.47
CA VAL A 282 -10.53 -29.49 -2.74
C VAL A 282 -11.27 -30.23 -3.85
N ALA A 283 -12.20 -29.58 -4.51
CA ALA A 283 -12.87 -30.17 -5.65
C ALA A 283 -11.86 -30.35 -6.79
N ASP A 284 -11.92 -31.47 -7.51
CA ASP A 284 -11.10 -31.78 -8.71
C ASP A 284 -11.36 -30.81 -9.89
N THR A 285 -11.92 -29.66 -9.66
CA THR A 285 -12.38 -28.73 -10.69
C THR A 285 -11.58 -27.44 -10.67
N LYS A 286 -11.42 -26.84 -11.85
CA LYS A 286 -10.73 -25.58 -12.11
C LYS A 286 -11.25 -24.37 -11.31
N ASN A 287 -12.16 -24.54 -10.39
CA ASN A 287 -12.83 -23.49 -9.63
C ASN A 287 -12.81 -23.80 -8.13
N ILE A 288 -11.62 -24.02 -7.60
CA ILE A 288 -11.40 -24.36 -6.19
C ILE A 288 -11.76 -23.18 -5.27
N ALA A 289 -11.60 -21.95 -5.75
CA ALA A 289 -11.97 -20.74 -5.02
C ALA A 289 -13.48 -20.64 -4.70
N SER A 290 -14.35 -21.36 -5.42
CA SER A 290 -15.81 -21.34 -5.23
C SER A 290 -16.32 -22.39 -4.26
N THR A 291 -15.47 -23.31 -3.78
CA THR A 291 -15.94 -24.29 -2.78
C THR A 291 -16.00 -23.63 -1.41
N ASP A 292 -17.18 -23.63 -0.81
CA ASP A 292 -17.45 -23.01 0.49
C ASP A 292 -16.56 -23.56 1.62
N ASN A 293 -15.92 -24.71 1.42
CA ASN A 293 -15.09 -25.40 2.41
C ASN A 293 -13.58 -25.23 2.22
N CYS A 294 -13.11 -24.38 1.28
CA CYS A 294 -11.70 -24.10 1.07
C CYS A 294 -11.35 -22.65 1.44
N PRO A 295 -10.19 -22.36 2.04
CA PRO A 295 -9.73 -20.98 2.16
C PRO A 295 -9.56 -20.35 0.77
N ALA A 296 -10.18 -19.19 0.52
CA ALA A 296 -9.84 -18.39 -0.64
C ALA A 296 -8.42 -17.83 -0.49
N GLU A 297 -7.80 -17.44 -1.60
CA GLU A 297 -6.40 -16.94 -1.59
C GLU A 297 -6.20 -15.80 -0.58
N ASN A 298 -7.11 -14.85 -0.51
CA ASN A 298 -7.06 -13.72 0.41
C ASN A 298 -7.02 -14.12 1.89
N HIS A 299 -7.72 -15.21 2.28
CA HIS A 299 -7.65 -15.69 3.66
C HIS A 299 -6.24 -16.16 4.09
N ASN A 300 -5.38 -16.45 3.12
CA ASN A 300 -4.02 -16.93 3.35
C ASN A 300 -3.00 -15.79 3.47
N SER A 301 -3.40 -14.54 3.35
CA SER A 301 -2.51 -13.37 3.35
C SER A 301 -1.57 -13.33 4.54
N CYS A 302 -0.33 -12.94 4.26
CA CYS A 302 0.64 -12.57 5.27
C CYS A 302 0.28 -11.21 5.86
N ALA A 303 0.09 -11.14 7.17
CA ALA A 303 -0.18 -9.90 7.87
C ALA A 303 0.93 -9.58 8.87
N ALA A 304 1.30 -8.30 8.95
CA ALA A 304 2.34 -7.82 9.85
C ALA A 304 1.96 -6.50 10.54
N LYS A 305 2.51 -6.31 11.73
CA LYS A 305 2.49 -5.06 12.49
C LYS A 305 3.90 -4.51 12.59
N PHE A 306 4.07 -3.26 12.20
CA PHE A 306 5.31 -2.48 12.29
C PHE A 306 5.16 -1.49 13.43
N SER A 307 6.06 -1.53 14.38
CA SER A 307 6.03 -0.66 15.55
C SER A 307 7.31 0.18 15.62
N TYR A 308 7.18 1.48 15.90
CA TYR A 308 8.29 2.39 16.15
C TYR A 308 7.92 3.35 17.27
N GLY A 309 8.55 3.21 18.45
CA GLY A 309 8.14 3.94 19.64
C GLY A 309 6.67 3.71 19.95
N ALA A 310 5.88 4.78 19.93
CA ALA A 310 4.43 4.73 20.14
C ALA A 310 3.64 4.48 18.84
N PHE A 311 4.25 4.63 17.68
CA PHE A 311 3.59 4.45 16.38
C PHE A 311 3.45 2.99 16.01
N ASP A 312 2.28 2.61 15.51
CA ASP A 312 2.01 1.28 14.94
C ASP A 312 1.33 1.36 13.58
N PHE A 313 1.82 0.56 12.62
CA PHE A 313 1.24 0.36 11.31
C PHE A 313 0.83 -1.09 11.11
N PHE A 314 -0.38 -1.32 10.62
CA PHE A 314 -0.91 -2.65 10.25
C PHE A 314 -1.00 -2.80 8.74
N ALA A 315 -0.39 -3.87 8.22
CA ALA A 315 -0.48 -4.32 6.84
C ALA A 315 -1.03 -5.75 6.82
N GLY A 316 -2.27 -5.90 6.40
CA GLY A 316 -3.01 -7.18 6.44
C GLY A 316 -3.06 -7.91 5.09
N GLY A 317 -2.45 -7.39 4.03
CA GLY A 317 -2.69 -7.90 2.68
C GLY A 317 -4.18 -7.81 2.32
N ASP A 318 -4.73 -8.89 1.82
CA ASP A 318 -6.14 -8.97 1.48
C ASP A 318 -6.94 -9.87 2.42
N LEU A 319 -6.56 -9.86 3.73
CA LEU A 319 -7.38 -10.51 4.74
C LEU A 319 -8.84 -10.14 4.55
N GLN A 320 -9.72 -11.11 4.69
CA GLN A 320 -11.14 -10.89 4.47
C GLN A 320 -12.01 -11.84 5.28
N TYR A 321 -13.26 -11.42 5.46
CA TYR A 321 -14.36 -12.30 5.79
C TYR A 321 -15.38 -12.31 4.65
N ASN A 322 -15.63 -13.47 4.07
CA ASN A 322 -16.72 -13.61 3.13
C ASN A 322 -18.04 -13.77 3.90
N GLY A 323 -18.84 -12.71 3.97
CA GLY A 323 -20.09 -12.65 4.71
C GLY A 323 -21.18 -13.62 4.24
N PHE A 324 -21.00 -14.25 3.08
CA PHE A 324 -21.91 -15.29 2.57
C PHE A 324 -21.52 -16.70 3.03
N SER A 325 -20.34 -16.86 3.69
CA SER A 325 -19.91 -18.16 4.18
C SER A 325 -20.60 -18.53 5.48
N THR A 326 -21.01 -19.79 5.60
CA THR A 326 -21.52 -20.37 6.84
C THR A 326 -20.39 -20.73 7.81
N TYR A 327 -19.14 -20.77 7.34
CA TYR A 327 -17.99 -21.17 8.14
C TYR A 327 -17.37 -19.99 8.87
N SER A 328 -17.43 -20.01 10.20
CA SER A 328 -16.87 -18.95 11.06
C SER A 328 -15.35 -18.81 10.95
N TRP A 329 -14.64 -19.87 10.61
CA TRP A 329 -13.18 -19.86 10.46
C TRP A 329 -12.70 -19.04 9.25
N LYS A 330 -13.61 -18.70 8.31
CA LYS A 330 -13.28 -17.78 7.19
C LYS A 330 -13.22 -16.32 7.61
N ASP A 331 -13.61 -15.97 8.83
CA ASP A 331 -13.28 -14.67 9.41
C ASP A 331 -11.87 -14.70 9.95
N ILE A 332 -10.93 -14.26 9.14
CA ILE A 332 -9.52 -14.12 9.54
C ILE A 332 -9.19 -12.71 10.02
N GLU A 333 -9.95 -11.70 9.60
CA GLU A 333 -9.71 -10.30 9.97
C GLU A 333 -9.92 -10.07 11.48
N THR A 334 -11.04 -10.52 12.01
CA THR A 334 -11.37 -10.28 13.43
C THR A 334 -10.35 -10.89 14.40
N PRO A 335 -9.95 -12.17 14.29
CA PRO A 335 -8.96 -12.74 15.20
C PRO A 335 -7.57 -12.09 15.02
N VAL A 336 -7.16 -11.72 13.80
CA VAL A 336 -5.91 -11.00 13.58
C VAL A 336 -5.95 -9.60 14.22
N ALA A 337 -7.04 -8.86 14.05
CA ALA A 337 -7.22 -7.55 14.65
C ALA A 337 -7.16 -7.61 16.19
N LYS A 338 -7.74 -8.65 16.80
CA LYS A 338 -7.71 -8.86 18.26
C LYS A 338 -6.28 -9.01 18.81
N VAL A 339 -5.44 -9.76 18.13
CA VAL A 339 -4.04 -9.96 18.59
C VAL A 339 -3.12 -8.82 18.17
N CYS A 340 -3.44 -8.11 17.12
CA CYS A 340 -2.73 -6.90 16.69
C CYS A 340 -2.90 -5.76 17.70
N GLY A 341 -4.15 -5.54 18.17
CA GLY A 341 -4.50 -4.41 19.02
C GLY A 341 -4.50 -3.09 18.24
N GLU A 342 -4.58 -1.97 18.96
CA GLU A 342 -4.69 -0.64 18.38
C GLU A 342 -3.46 -0.26 17.53
N VAL A 343 -3.72 0.50 16.45
CA VAL A 343 -2.70 1.00 15.52
C VAL A 343 -2.95 2.46 15.17
N ASP A 344 -1.96 3.17 14.67
CA ASP A 344 -2.11 4.55 14.18
C ASP A 344 -2.53 4.57 12.72
N VAL A 345 -1.93 3.72 11.90
CA VAL A 345 -2.21 3.62 10.47
C VAL A 345 -2.55 2.18 10.10
N MET A 346 -3.56 2.02 9.30
CA MET A 346 -3.98 0.74 8.75
C MET A 346 -4.02 0.80 7.22
N LYS A 347 -3.40 -0.17 6.55
CA LYS A 347 -3.72 -0.50 5.16
C LYS A 347 -5.09 -1.18 5.11
N ALA A 348 -5.95 -0.76 4.21
CA ALA A 348 -7.26 -1.38 4.02
C ALA A 348 -7.10 -2.84 3.57
N ASP A 349 -7.59 -3.78 4.38
CA ASP A 349 -7.63 -5.18 3.98
C ASP A 349 -8.48 -5.34 2.73
N HIS A 350 -7.98 -6.12 1.76
CA HIS A 350 -8.63 -6.38 0.48
C HIS A 350 -9.22 -5.11 -0.16
N HIS A 351 -8.44 -4.02 -0.12
CA HIS A 351 -8.79 -2.69 -0.67
C HIS A 351 -10.13 -2.14 -0.18
N GLY A 352 -10.70 -2.70 0.89
CA GLY A 352 -12.05 -2.37 1.36
C GLY A 352 -13.18 -2.89 0.46
N THR A 353 -12.91 -3.92 -0.37
CA THR A 353 -13.89 -4.40 -1.36
C THR A 353 -15.02 -5.23 -0.77
N ILE A 354 -14.80 -5.93 0.35
CA ILE A 354 -15.83 -6.76 0.97
C ILE A 354 -16.53 -5.99 2.09
N ALA A 355 -17.79 -5.68 1.82
CA ALA A 355 -18.67 -5.14 2.85
C ALA A 355 -19.13 -6.27 3.77
N THR A 356 -18.75 -6.19 5.02
CA THR A 356 -19.20 -7.13 6.04
C THR A 356 -20.24 -6.50 6.96
N ASN A 357 -21.13 -5.71 6.36
CA ASN A 357 -22.23 -5.13 7.09
C ASN A 357 -23.26 -6.21 7.38
N GLY A 358 -23.26 -6.72 8.58
CA GLY A 358 -24.49 -7.29 9.09
C GLY A 358 -24.57 -8.78 9.34
N TYR A 359 -23.47 -9.51 9.27
CA TYR A 359 -23.48 -10.91 9.72
C TYR A 359 -22.79 -11.10 11.08
N GLY A 360 -23.20 -10.28 12.05
CA GLY A 360 -22.70 -10.40 13.42
C GLY A 360 -21.35 -9.72 13.65
N GLU A 361 -20.60 -10.22 14.63
CA GLU A 361 -19.37 -9.63 15.11
C GLU A 361 -18.15 -10.10 14.29
N ARG A 362 -18.11 -9.81 12.98
CA ARG A 362 -17.11 -10.34 12.05
C ARG A 362 -16.74 -9.34 10.96
N GLY A 363 -15.56 -9.54 10.36
CA GLY A 363 -15.07 -8.83 9.19
C GLY A 363 -14.51 -7.44 9.47
N LEU A 364 -14.16 -6.70 8.41
CA LEU A 364 -13.38 -5.47 8.48
C LEU A 364 -14.00 -4.40 9.39
N ALA A 365 -15.28 -4.10 9.23
CA ALA A 365 -15.93 -3.10 10.07
C ALA A 365 -15.92 -3.49 11.56
N TRP A 366 -16.00 -4.78 11.88
CA TRP A 366 -15.90 -5.27 13.24
C TRP A 366 -14.44 -5.26 13.74
N ALA A 367 -13.47 -5.58 12.88
CA ALA A 367 -12.05 -5.53 13.18
C ALA A 367 -11.60 -4.12 13.63
N MET A 368 -12.24 -3.07 13.12
CA MET A 368 -11.99 -1.68 13.53
C MET A 368 -12.18 -1.41 15.02
N LYS A 369 -12.97 -2.22 15.73
CA LYS A 369 -13.10 -2.11 17.20
C LYS A 369 -11.80 -2.41 17.95
N TYR A 370 -10.95 -3.21 17.35
CA TYR A 370 -9.68 -3.64 17.95
C TYR A 370 -8.50 -2.85 17.40
N LEU A 371 -8.50 -2.56 16.10
CA LEU A 371 -7.42 -1.84 15.43
C LEU A 371 -7.47 -0.34 15.70
N LYS A 372 -8.66 0.27 15.75
CA LYS A 372 -8.90 1.70 15.99
C LYS A 372 -7.90 2.64 15.29
N PRO A 373 -7.63 2.48 14.00
CA PRO A 373 -6.67 3.33 13.31
C PRO A 373 -7.11 4.80 13.31
N LYS A 374 -6.17 5.72 13.44
CA LYS A 374 -6.39 7.15 13.18
C LYS A 374 -6.43 7.45 11.69
N CYS A 375 -5.68 6.68 10.91
CA CYS A 375 -5.61 6.82 9.46
C CYS A 375 -5.84 5.47 8.79
N TRP A 376 -6.78 5.44 7.85
CA TRP A 376 -7.08 4.27 7.01
C TRP A 376 -6.65 4.58 5.58
N VAL A 377 -5.72 3.80 5.03
CA VAL A 377 -5.15 4.00 3.69
C VAL A 377 -5.65 2.91 2.76
N VAL A 378 -6.23 3.31 1.63
CA VAL A 378 -6.82 2.43 0.63
C VAL A 378 -6.08 2.53 -0.69
N ASN A 379 -5.46 1.44 -1.13
CA ASN A 379 -5.02 1.29 -2.52
C ASN A 379 -6.26 1.03 -3.37
N SER A 380 -6.57 1.94 -4.27
CA SER A 380 -7.85 1.99 -4.97
C SER A 380 -7.70 2.20 -6.46
N TRP A 381 -8.56 1.56 -7.26
CA TRP A 381 -8.65 1.73 -8.72
C TRP A 381 -10.06 1.52 -9.29
N THR A 382 -11.04 1.21 -8.45
CA THR A 382 -12.44 1.05 -8.85
C THR A 382 -13.37 1.62 -7.78
N ASP A 383 -14.67 1.75 -8.09
CA ASP A 383 -15.72 2.08 -7.13
C ASP A 383 -16.00 0.97 -6.11
N GLN A 384 -15.30 -0.16 -6.23
CA GLN A 384 -15.34 -1.26 -5.27
C GLN A 384 -14.17 -1.19 -4.25
N HIS A 385 -13.29 -0.20 -4.35
CA HIS A 385 -12.09 -0.02 -3.53
C HIS A 385 -12.01 1.38 -2.91
N PRO A 386 -12.66 1.63 -1.77
CA PRO A 386 -13.55 0.75 -1.01
C PRO A 386 -14.96 0.75 -1.60
N ARG A 387 -15.73 -0.31 -1.35
CA ARG A 387 -17.18 -0.29 -1.56
C ARG A 387 -17.85 0.72 -0.65
N GLN A 388 -18.92 1.33 -1.11
CA GLN A 388 -19.69 2.28 -0.30
C GLN A 388 -20.06 1.69 1.07
N ALA A 389 -20.64 0.47 1.08
CA ALA A 389 -21.07 -0.16 2.32
C ALA A 389 -19.90 -0.45 3.28
N THR A 390 -18.72 -0.81 2.75
CA THR A 390 -17.51 -1.00 3.56
C THR A 390 -17.03 0.34 4.13
N TYR A 391 -16.92 1.35 3.29
CA TYR A 391 -16.51 2.69 3.71
C TYR A 391 -17.41 3.21 4.84
N GLU A 392 -18.72 3.19 4.63
CA GLU A 392 -19.72 3.66 5.60
C GLU A 392 -19.73 2.81 6.87
N GLY A 393 -19.55 1.48 6.75
CA GLY A 393 -19.41 0.58 7.89
C GLY A 393 -18.19 0.87 8.73
N VAL A 394 -17.02 1.06 8.11
CA VAL A 394 -15.75 1.35 8.78
C VAL A 394 -15.80 2.75 9.42
N THR A 395 -16.22 3.77 8.68
CA THR A 395 -16.32 5.15 9.19
C THR A 395 -17.39 5.31 10.24
N GLY A 396 -18.43 4.48 10.21
CA GLY A 396 -19.47 4.42 11.23
C GLY A 396 -19.00 3.91 12.59
N TYR A 397 -17.96 3.04 12.61
CA TYR A 397 -17.35 2.59 13.87
C TYR A 397 -16.38 3.60 14.46
N LEU A 398 -15.69 4.39 13.61
CA LEU A 398 -14.63 5.29 14.01
C LEU A 398 -14.93 6.71 13.51
N SER A 399 -15.52 7.54 14.39
CA SER A 399 -15.98 8.88 14.02
C SER A 399 -14.86 9.88 13.71
N ASP A 400 -13.65 9.64 14.15
CA ASP A 400 -12.47 10.55 14.07
C ASP A 400 -11.34 10.00 13.21
N MET A 401 -11.57 8.90 12.50
CA MET A 401 -10.58 8.33 11.59
C MET A 401 -10.54 9.11 10.28
N ASP A 402 -9.35 9.52 9.85
CA ASP A 402 -9.10 10.09 8.53
C ASP A 402 -8.85 9.00 7.48
N VAL A 403 -9.28 9.25 6.25
CA VAL A 403 -9.19 8.30 5.15
C VAL A 403 -8.26 8.86 4.07
N PHE A 404 -7.46 7.99 3.47
CA PHE A 404 -6.55 8.30 2.37
C PHE A 404 -6.73 7.27 1.26
N ILE A 405 -6.93 7.71 0.02
CA ILE A 405 -7.28 6.84 -1.10
C ILE A 405 -6.38 7.14 -2.30
N THR A 406 -5.64 6.15 -2.81
CA THR A 406 -4.70 6.38 -3.91
C THR A 406 -5.38 6.89 -5.17
N ASN A 407 -6.58 6.39 -5.50
CA ASN A 407 -7.42 6.90 -6.58
C ASN A 407 -8.87 6.95 -6.16
N THR A 408 -9.56 8.07 -6.38
CA THR A 408 -10.99 8.19 -6.15
C THR A 408 -11.77 8.06 -7.44
N CYS A 409 -12.89 7.37 -7.39
CA CYS A 409 -13.88 7.33 -8.46
C CYS A 409 -14.98 8.37 -8.24
N SER A 410 -15.65 8.80 -9.32
CA SER A 410 -16.70 9.82 -9.24
C SER A 410 -17.85 9.44 -8.31
N ASP A 411 -18.19 8.15 -8.25
CA ASP A 411 -19.28 7.65 -7.42
C ASP A 411 -18.98 7.69 -5.92
N MET A 412 -17.70 7.65 -5.53
CA MET A 412 -17.29 7.77 -4.13
C MET A 412 -17.67 9.11 -3.50
N GLN A 413 -17.83 10.15 -4.30
CA GLN A 413 -18.32 11.46 -3.83
C GLN A 413 -19.72 11.40 -3.19
N LYS A 414 -20.45 10.31 -3.44
CA LYS A 414 -21.81 10.09 -2.89
C LYS A 414 -21.80 9.32 -1.56
N TYR A 415 -20.63 8.84 -1.11
CA TYR A 415 -20.50 8.10 0.14
C TYR A 415 -20.75 9.05 1.32
N ASN A 416 -21.44 8.54 2.33
CA ASN A 416 -21.61 9.27 3.55
C ASN A 416 -20.24 9.58 4.18
N ASP A 417 -20.10 10.77 4.75
CA ASP A 417 -18.86 11.22 5.39
C ASP A 417 -17.61 11.20 4.47
N PHE A 418 -17.78 11.34 3.15
CA PHE A 418 -16.64 11.39 2.21
C PHE A 418 -15.66 12.55 2.49
N ASN A 419 -16.08 13.56 3.27
CA ASN A 419 -15.24 14.64 3.77
C ASN A 419 -14.11 14.18 4.71
N ARG A 420 -14.13 12.92 5.16
CA ARG A 420 -13.03 12.28 5.90
C ARG A 420 -11.86 11.88 5.01
N VAL A 421 -12.02 11.89 3.69
CA VAL A 421 -10.91 11.69 2.75
C VAL A 421 -10.03 12.94 2.77
N LYS A 422 -8.91 12.85 3.48
CA LYS A 422 -7.95 13.96 3.67
C LYS A 422 -6.84 13.97 2.61
N GLY A 423 -6.63 12.86 1.92
CA GLY A 423 -5.66 12.76 0.84
C GLY A 423 -6.10 11.76 -0.23
N SER A 424 -5.94 12.14 -1.51
CA SER A 424 -6.33 11.27 -2.62
C SER A 424 -5.67 11.65 -3.95
N ASN A 425 -5.78 10.71 -4.90
CA ASN A 425 -5.30 10.86 -6.29
C ASN A 425 -3.79 11.14 -6.38
N GLY A 426 -3.02 10.24 -5.81
CA GLY A 426 -1.56 10.28 -5.78
C GLY A 426 -0.97 9.14 -4.96
N HIS A 427 0.34 9.15 -4.81
CA HIS A 427 0.99 8.29 -3.81
C HIS A 427 0.66 8.83 -2.42
N ILE A 428 0.41 7.93 -1.48
CA ILE A 428 0.20 8.30 -0.08
C ILE A 428 1.46 7.94 0.70
N VAL A 429 2.05 8.91 1.39
CA VAL A 429 3.27 8.71 2.18
C VAL A 429 2.97 9.02 3.64
N VAL A 430 3.15 8.04 4.51
CA VAL A 430 3.17 8.25 5.96
C VAL A 430 4.62 8.43 6.36
N ARG A 431 4.95 9.54 6.98
CA ARG A 431 6.28 9.80 7.55
C ARG A 431 6.19 9.96 9.05
N VAL A 432 6.78 9.01 9.74
CA VAL A 432 6.86 8.95 11.21
C VAL A 432 8.20 9.55 11.63
N TYR A 433 8.20 10.35 12.69
CA TYR A 433 9.36 11.05 13.19
C TYR A 433 9.30 11.19 14.71
N ASP A 434 10.28 11.88 15.30
CA ASP A 434 10.35 12.08 16.75
C ASP A 434 10.32 10.74 17.53
N GLY A 435 11.15 9.78 17.06
CA GLY A 435 11.24 8.45 17.69
C GLY A 435 9.94 7.65 17.67
N GLY A 436 9.02 7.95 16.74
CA GLY A 436 7.72 7.32 16.65
C GLY A 436 6.60 8.06 17.38
N ALA A 437 6.86 9.26 17.92
CA ALA A 437 5.85 10.00 18.67
C ALA A 437 4.84 10.74 17.78
N LYS A 438 5.25 11.10 16.56
CA LYS A 438 4.44 11.92 15.64
C LYS A 438 4.57 11.40 14.20
N TYR A 439 3.55 11.69 13.39
CA TYR A 439 3.60 11.38 11.96
C TYR A 439 2.74 12.34 11.12
N TYR A 440 3.10 12.46 9.85
CA TYR A 440 2.28 13.09 8.81
C TYR A 440 1.80 12.05 7.82
N VAL A 441 0.68 12.33 7.17
CA VAL A 441 0.24 11.63 5.96
C VAL A 441 0.17 12.63 4.82
N VAL A 442 0.95 12.38 3.78
CA VAL A 442 1.16 13.30 2.67
C VAL A 442 0.73 12.64 1.37
N THR A 443 -0.08 13.34 0.56
CA THR A 443 -0.35 12.90 -0.81
C THR A 443 0.68 13.54 -1.74
N VAL A 444 1.31 12.69 -2.54
CA VAL A 444 2.36 13.07 -3.49
C VAL A 444 1.86 12.84 -4.90
N SER A 445 2.16 13.78 -5.82
CA SER A 445 1.75 13.65 -7.22
C SER A 445 2.29 12.37 -7.84
N ASP A 446 1.40 11.68 -8.54
CA ASP A 446 1.68 10.52 -9.36
C ASP A 446 1.60 10.84 -10.87
N SER A 447 1.36 12.10 -11.23
CA SER A 447 1.29 12.55 -12.62
C SER A 447 2.67 12.77 -13.25
N ASP A 448 3.68 12.91 -12.41
CA ASP A 448 5.08 13.00 -12.80
C ASP A 448 5.95 12.29 -11.75
N GLU A 449 7.20 12.04 -12.07
CA GLU A 449 8.13 11.40 -11.14
C GLU A 449 8.87 12.40 -10.23
N LYS A 450 8.37 13.64 -10.08
CA LYS A 450 8.99 14.67 -9.22
C LYS A 450 8.65 14.51 -7.75
N MET A 451 7.61 13.73 -7.43
CA MET A 451 7.12 13.55 -6.05
C MET A 451 6.67 14.89 -5.42
N THR A 452 5.91 15.68 -6.16
CA THR A 452 5.41 16.97 -5.68
C THR A 452 4.31 16.77 -4.64
N VAL A 453 4.42 17.43 -3.49
CA VAL A 453 3.45 17.37 -2.39
C VAL A 453 2.15 18.06 -2.81
N LYS A 454 1.04 17.32 -2.76
CA LYS A 454 -0.30 17.79 -3.14
C LYS A 454 -1.19 18.09 -1.93
N GLN A 455 -1.10 17.28 -0.89
CA GLN A 455 -1.91 17.39 0.32
C GLN A 455 -1.06 17.00 1.52
N ILE A 456 -1.31 17.62 2.66
CA ILE A 456 -0.63 17.36 3.92
C ILE A 456 -1.69 17.21 5.00
N ALA A 457 -1.67 16.13 5.76
CA ALA A 457 -2.48 15.90 6.92
C ALA A 457 -1.60 15.58 8.13
N GLY A 458 -1.94 16.12 9.28
CA GLY A 458 -1.14 16.03 10.50
C GLY A 458 -0.52 17.37 10.92
N PRO A 459 0.44 17.39 11.88
CA PRO A 459 0.98 16.19 12.50
C PRO A 459 -0.05 15.46 13.36
N TYR A 460 -0.08 14.14 13.23
CA TYR A 460 -0.79 13.28 14.15
C TYR A 460 0.14 12.91 15.31
N LYS A 461 -0.42 12.81 16.50
CA LYS A 461 0.28 12.22 17.63
C LYS A 461 0.01 10.72 17.65
N SER A 462 1.07 9.92 17.77
CA SER A 462 0.94 8.47 17.95
C SER A 462 0.24 8.14 19.28
N LYS A 463 -0.36 6.96 19.37
CA LYS A 463 -1.17 6.52 20.52
C LYS A 463 -0.40 6.46 21.84
#